data_b59a9a7784210d9c84c5b3a4b30ad2d7
#
_entry.id   b59a9a7784210d9c84c5b3a4b30ad2d7
#
_cell.length_a   1.000
_cell.length_b   1.000
_cell.length_c   1.000
_cell.angle_alpha   90.00
_cell.angle_beta   90.00
_cell.angle_gamma   90.00
#
_symmetry.space_group_name_H-M   'P 1'
#
loop_
_entity.id
_entity.type
_entity.pdbx_description
1 polymer ?
#
loop_
_entity_poly.entity_id
_entity_poly.type
_entity_poly.pdbx_seq_one_letter_code
_entity_poly.pdbx_strand_id
1 'polypeptide(L)'
;LPSGVQEGINLDTDNCTVTLVLYDKATDGSHKDYAYVVGDFNEWTLANDETSQMYRDEATGCWWITISDLDPAKEYRFQYYVGTLTGDVMRLADPYSEKILDPDNDKYIAASTYPVTERQYSDKGIGIVSVFKLQREEYSWINTDFKIKDADNLMIYEMLLRDFTESGDLNGAIQKLDYLQALGINAVELMPVQEFDGNNSWGYNPCFFFALDKAYGTKEMYKRFI
;
A
#
# COMPACT_ATOMS: atom_id res chain seq x y z
N LEU A 1 -16.61 -1.27 -17.07
CA LEU A 1 -15.33 -0.65 -16.69
C LEU A 1 -14.85 0.32 -17.76
N PRO A 2 -14.25 1.47 -17.40
CA PRO A 2 -13.55 2.32 -18.34
C PRO A 2 -12.39 1.57 -19.02
N SER A 3 -12.08 1.94 -20.28
CA SER A 3 -11.00 1.29 -21.02
C SER A 3 -9.63 1.56 -20.39
N GLY A 4 -8.81 0.54 -20.25
CA GLY A 4 -7.44 0.66 -19.76
C GLY A 4 -7.27 0.64 -18.24
N VAL A 5 -8.36 0.59 -17.46
CA VAL A 5 -8.25 0.45 -15.99
C VAL A 5 -8.09 -1.02 -15.57
N GLN A 6 -7.42 -1.23 -14.46
CA GLN A 6 -7.19 -2.53 -13.83
C GLN A 6 -7.82 -2.53 -12.42
N GLU A 7 -7.90 -3.69 -11.79
CA GLU A 7 -8.28 -3.79 -10.38
C GLU A 7 -7.38 -2.93 -9.50
N GLY A 8 -7.97 -2.32 -8.45
CA GLY A 8 -7.29 -1.43 -7.52
C GLY A 8 -7.34 0.04 -7.91
N ILE A 9 -6.28 0.77 -7.64
CA ILE A 9 -6.19 2.23 -7.68
C ILE A 9 -5.54 2.69 -8.99
N ASN A 10 -6.33 3.24 -9.92
CA ASN A 10 -5.86 3.74 -11.21
C ASN A 10 -5.76 5.28 -11.17
N LEU A 11 -4.53 5.78 -11.13
CA LEU A 11 -4.24 7.22 -11.03
C LEU A 11 -4.10 7.85 -12.41
N ASP A 12 -4.77 8.97 -12.64
CA ASP A 12 -4.61 9.82 -13.81
C ASP A 12 -4.24 11.24 -13.36
N THR A 13 -2.96 11.51 -13.34
CA THR A 13 -2.41 12.79 -12.89
C THR A 13 -2.75 13.94 -13.83
N ASP A 14 -2.82 13.69 -15.15
CA ASP A 14 -3.09 14.72 -16.15
C ASP A 14 -4.52 15.24 -16.07
N ASN A 15 -5.45 14.36 -15.75
CA ASN A 15 -6.87 14.70 -15.59
C ASN A 15 -7.28 14.94 -14.12
N CYS A 16 -6.35 14.85 -13.16
CA CYS A 16 -6.62 14.99 -11.72
C CYS A 16 -7.73 14.05 -11.24
N THR A 17 -7.70 12.78 -11.70
CA THR A 17 -8.70 11.77 -11.35
C THR A 17 -8.08 10.50 -10.79
N VAL A 18 -8.89 9.72 -10.07
CA VAL A 18 -8.60 8.33 -9.72
C VAL A 18 -9.79 7.46 -10.09
N THR A 19 -9.54 6.32 -10.73
CA THR A 19 -10.55 5.29 -10.91
C THR A 19 -10.25 4.14 -9.95
N LEU A 20 -11.18 3.88 -9.03
CA LEU A 20 -11.11 2.82 -8.05
C LEU A 20 -11.90 1.62 -8.55
N VAL A 21 -11.28 0.44 -8.54
CA VAL A 21 -11.88 -0.80 -9.06
C VAL A 21 -11.74 -1.92 -8.05
N LEU A 22 -12.86 -2.41 -7.55
CA LEU A 22 -12.94 -3.50 -6.58
C LEU A 22 -13.54 -4.75 -7.21
N TYR A 23 -12.76 -5.83 -7.30
CA TYR A 23 -13.28 -7.13 -7.72
C TYR A 23 -14.14 -7.75 -6.61
N ASP A 24 -15.35 -8.18 -6.97
CA ASP A 24 -16.31 -8.78 -6.04
C ASP A 24 -17.14 -9.85 -6.75
N LYS A 25 -16.54 -11.02 -6.90
CA LYS A 25 -17.20 -12.21 -7.42
C LYS A 25 -16.62 -13.45 -6.75
N ALA A 26 -17.41 -14.09 -5.93
CA ALA A 26 -17.03 -15.35 -5.29
C ALA A 26 -17.02 -16.51 -6.29
N THR A 27 -16.42 -17.64 -5.90
CA THR A 27 -16.31 -18.84 -6.74
C THR A 27 -17.67 -19.45 -7.11
N ASP A 28 -18.69 -19.24 -6.28
CA ASP A 28 -20.08 -19.65 -6.55
C ASP A 28 -20.87 -18.61 -7.37
N GLY A 29 -20.20 -17.50 -7.76
CA GLY A 29 -20.78 -16.40 -8.51
C GLY A 29 -21.52 -15.36 -7.66
N SER A 30 -21.59 -15.53 -6.33
CA SER A 30 -22.17 -14.54 -5.44
C SER A 30 -21.31 -13.25 -5.37
N HIS A 31 -21.96 -12.15 -5.08
CA HIS A 31 -21.33 -10.82 -4.93
C HIS A 31 -22.13 -9.99 -3.92
N LYS A 32 -21.60 -8.82 -3.55
CA LYS A 32 -22.31 -7.84 -2.72
C LYS A 32 -23.42 -7.16 -3.53
N ASP A 33 -24.48 -6.71 -2.85
CA ASP A 33 -25.61 -6.06 -3.50
C ASP A 33 -25.33 -4.58 -3.80
N TYR A 34 -24.38 -3.97 -3.05
CA TYR A 34 -23.96 -2.58 -3.24
C TYR A 34 -22.51 -2.37 -2.84
N ALA A 35 -21.89 -1.39 -3.47
CA ALA A 35 -20.58 -0.87 -3.11
C ALA A 35 -20.56 0.66 -3.19
N TYR A 36 -19.92 1.26 -2.22
CA TYR A 36 -19.65 2.69 -2.13
C TYR A 36 -18.18 2.91 -1.82
N VAL A 37 -17.70 4.11 -2.11
CA VAL A 37 -16.41 4.57 -1.63
C VAL A 37 -16.61 5.80 -0.72
N VAL A 38 -15.88 5.83 0.39
CA VAL A 38 -15.83 6.96 1.31
C VAL A 38 -14.39 7.33 1.59
N GLY A 39 -14.09 8.62 1.60
CA GLY A 39 -12.74 9.10 1.78
C GLY A 39 -12.63 10.61 1.91
N ASP A 40 -11.40 11.11 1.93
CA ASP A 40 -11.12 12.55 2.06
C ASP A 40 -11.68 13.39 0.91
N PHE A 41 -11.94 12.78 -0.24
CA PHE A 41 -12.47 13.44 -1.44
C PHE A 41 -13.99 13.72 -1.37
N ASN A 42 -14.74 13.02 -0.51
CA ASN A 42 -16.18 13.23 -0.30
C ASN A 42 -16.52 13.42 1.19
N GLU A 43 -15.53 13.87 1.99
CA GLU A 43 -15.66 14.08 3.44
C GLU A 43 -16.14 12.85 4.20
N TRP A 44 -15.84 11.64 3.69
CA TRP A 44 -16.28 10.35 4.23
C TRP A 44 -17.81 10.17 4.23
N THR A 45 -18.51 10.88 3.35
CA THR A 45 -19.96 10.84 3.25
C THR A 45 -20.40 9.68 2.38
N LEU A 46 -21.34 8.89 2.89
CA LEU A 46 -22.01 7.84 2.14
C LEU A 46 -23.22 8.45 1.42
N ALA A 47 -23.17 8.54 0.10
CA ALA A 47 -24.23 9.13 -0.72
C ALA A 47 -24.64 8.20 -1.87
N ASN A 48 -25.91 8.22 -2.24
CA ASN A 48 -26.45 7.45 -3.38
C ASN A 48 -26.32 8.26 -4.68
N ASP A 49 -25.09 8.70 -4.97
CA ASP A 49 -24.77 9.50 -6.15
C ASP A 49 -23.35 9.22 -6.64
N GLU A 50 -22.94 9.88 -7.69
CA GLU A 50 -21.63 9.74 -8.35
C GLU A 50 -20.43 10.12 -7.47
N THR A 51 -20.64 10.71 -6.30
CA THR A 51 -19.54 11.04 -5.36
C THR A 51 -19.15 9.88 -4.47
N SER A 52 -19.98 8.85 -4.36
CA SER A 52 -19.77 7.73 -3.44
C SER A 52 -20.20 6.37 -4.00
N GLN A 53 -21.34 6.30 -4.74
CA GLN A 53 -21.90 5.04 -5.21
C GLN A 53 -21.08 4.48 -6.39
N MET A 54 -20.63 3.24 -6.26
CA MET A 54 -19.88 2.55 -7.31
C MET A 54 -20.82 1.88 -8.33
N TYR A 55 -20.38 1.83 -9.58
CA TYR A 55 -21.05 1.14 -10.66
C TYR A 55 -20.63 -0.33 -10.72
N ARG A 56 -21.58 -1.22 -10.95
CA ARG A 56 -21.34 -2.64 -11.16
C ARG A 56 -21.09 -2.94 -12.63
N ASP A 57 -19.99 -3.60 -12.94
CA ASP A 57 -19.72 -4.21 -14.23
C ASP A 57 -19.92 -5.73 -14.13
N GLU A 58 -21.05 -6.21 -14.65
CA GLU A 58 -21.42 -7.62 -14.57
C GLU A 58 -20.50 -8.54 -15.38
N ALA A 59 -19.89 -8.01 -16.44
CA ALA A 59 -19.03 -8.80 -17.31
C ALA A 59 -17.71 -9.18 -16.60
N THR A 60 -17.15 -8.24 -15.85
CA THR A 60 -15.89 -8.45 -15.12
C THR A 60 -16.09 -8.89 -13.67
N GLY A 61 -17.26 -8.61 -13.08
CA GLY A 61 -17.51 -8.83 -11.67
C GLY A 61 -16.91 -7.74 -10.78
N CYS A 62 -16.62 -6.57 -11.33
CA CYS A 62 -16.02 -5.45 -10.61
C CYS A 62 -17.03 -4.37 -10.26
N TRP A 63 -16.79 -3.71 -9.13
CA TRP A 63 -17.35 -2.41 -8.80
C TRP A 63 -16.33 -1.34 -9.17
N TRP A 64 -16.76 -0.18 -9.70
CA TRP A 64 -15.85 0.89 -10.05
C TRP A 64 -16.48 2.26 -9.90
N ILE A 65 -15.63 3.26 -9.68
CA ILE A 65 -15.99 4.68 -9.62
C ILE A 65 -14.80 5.52 -10.05
N THR A 66 -15.04 6.65 -10.73
CA THR A 66 -14.00 7.65 -11.01
C THR A 66 -14.28 8.90 -10.19
N ILE A 67 -13.32 9.32 -9.40
CA ILE A 67 -13.34 10.54 -8.60
C ILE A 67 -12.52 11.61 -9.32
N SER A 68 -13.11 12.78 -9.53
CA SER A 68 -12.51 13.91 -10.24
C SER A 68 -12.13 15.07 -9.30
N ASP A 69 -11.52 16.10 -9.87
CA ASP A 69 -11.17 17.36 -9.19
C ASP A 69 -10.26 17.17 -7.98
N LEU A 70 -9.36 16.20 -8.07
CA LEU A 70 -8.42 15.90 -7.02
C LEU A 70 -7.19 16.84 -7.10
N ASP A 71 -6.67 17.26 -5.94
CA ASP A 71 -5.37 17.93 -5.84
C ASP A 71 -4.24 16.89 -5.99
N PRO A 72 -3.42 16.96 -7.04
CA PRO A 72 -2.37 15.97 -7.27
C PRO A 72 -1.32 15.88 -6.14
N ALA A 73 -1.11 16.98 -5.40
CA ALA A 73 -0.13 17.04 -4.33
C ALA A 73 -0.63 16.48 -3.00
N LYS A 74 -1.94 16.29 -2.86
CA LYS A 74 -2.57 15.83 -1.61
C LYS A 74 -2.60 14.30 -1.54
N GLU A 75 -2.36 13.75 -0.34
CA GLU A 75 -2.71 12.36 -0.02
C GLU A 75 -4.19 12.24 0.33
N TYR A 76 -4.83 11.22 -0.22
CA TYR A 76 -6.24 10.90 0.02
C TYR A 76 -6.36 9.55 0.71
N ARG A 77 -7.08 9.50 1.82
CA ARG A 77 -7.43 8.29 2.55
C ARG A 77 -8.83 7.86 2.16
N PHE A 78 -9.05 6.58 1.99
CA PHE A 78 -10.39 6.06 1.63
C PHE A 78 -10.60 4.61 2.07
N GLN A 79 -11.85 4.20 2.04
CA GLN A 79 -12.29 2.82 2.21
C GLN A 79 -13.46 2.53 1.28
N TYR A 80 -13.60 1.27 0.91
CA TYR A 80 -14.84 0.75 0.35
C TYR A 80 -15.84 0.45 1.47
N TYR A 81 -17.10 0.71 1.19
CA TYR A 81 -18.23 0.35 2.01
C TYR A 81 -19.12 -0.58 1.20
N VAL A 82 -19.09 -1.87 1.51
CA VAL A 82 -19.76 -2.91 0.74
C VAL A 82 -20.72 -3.70 1.60
N GLY A 83 -21.79 -4.20 1.02
CA GLY A 83 -22.74 -4.98 1.80
C GLY A 83 -23.79 -5.70 0.97
N THR A 84 -24.65 -6.43 1.70
CA THR A 84 -25.81 -7.11 1.17
C THR A 84 -27.10 -6.49 1.71
N LEU A 85 -28.20 -6.66 0.99
CA LEU A 85 -29.54 -6.23 1.42
C LEU A 85 -30.02 -6.97 2.68
N THR A 86 -29.39 -8.11 3.00
CA THR A 86 -29.71 -8.92 4.18
C THR A 86 -28.95 -8.50 5.44
N GLY A 87 -28.06 -7.51 5.34
CA GLY A 87 -27.48 -6.85 6.49
C GLY A 87 -25.99 -7.00 6.73
N ASP A 88 -25.28 -7.76 5.90
CA ASP A 88 -23.81 -7.83 5.97
C ASP A 88 -23.20 -6.53 5.42
N VAL A 89 -22.48 -5.80 6.25
CA VAL A 89 -21.80 -4.56 5.90
C VAL A 89 -20.34 -4.63 6.32
N MET A 90 -19.46 -4.25 5.43
CA MET A 90 -18.01 -4.20 5.70
C MET A 90 -17.41 -2.90 5.21
N ARG A 91 -16.42 -2.40 5.95
CA ARG A 91 -15.46 -1.41 5.47
C ARG A 91 -14.15 -2.11 5.11
N LEU A 92 -13.63 -1.84 3.93
CA LEU A 92 -12.46 -2.51 3.39
C LEU A 92 -11.45 -1.48 2.87
N ALA A 93 -10.17 -1.71 3.16
CA ALA A 93 -9.10 -1.07 2.41
C ALA A 93 -8.93 -1.77 1.05
N ASP A 94 -8.38 -1.06 0.07
CA ASP A 94 -8.10 -1.60 -1.25
C ASP A 94 -6.93 -2.60 -1.20
N PRO A 95 -7.08 -3.83 -1.69
CA PRO A 95 -6.02 -4.85 -1.64
C PRO A 95 -4.78 -4.50 -2.49
N TYR A 96 -4.90 -3.57 -3.44
CA TYR A 96 -3.81 -3.09 -4.28
C TYR A 96 -3.16 -1.80 -3.74
N SER A 97 -3.46 -1.40 -2.52
CA SER A 97 -2.86 -0.21 -1.89
C SER A 97 -1.34 -0.32 -1.80
N GLU A 98 -0.64 0.71 -2.25
CA GLU A 98 0.82 0.88 -2.03
C GLU A 98 1.15 1.51 -0.67
N LYS A 99 0.16 2.08 0.00
CA LYS A 99 0.23 2.65 1.35
C LYS A 99 -1.10 2.45 2.06
N ILE A 100 -1.04 2.01 3.29
CA ILE A 100 -2.20 1.93 4.19
C ILE A 100 -1.90 2.65 5.50
N LEU A 101 -2.94 2.97 6.26
CA LEU A 101 -2.80 3.41 7.66
C LEU A 101 -3.61 2.48 8.55
N ASP A 102 -2.96 2.03 9.62
CA ASP A 102 -3.53 1.14 10.62
C ASP A 102 -3.60 1.87 11.97
N PRO A 103 -4.80 2.27 12.45
CA PRO A 103 -4.95 3.03 13.69
C PRO A 103 -4.52 2.25 14.93
N ASP A 104 -4.51 0.93 14.85
CA ASP A 104 -4.19 0.06 15.97
C ASP A 104 -2.69 -0.15 16.14
N ASN A 105 -1.94 -0.23 15.05
CA ASN A 105 -0.53 -0.59 15.05
C ASN A 105 0.43 0.56 14.72
N ASP A 106 0.08 1.48 13.81
CA ASP A 106 0.97 2.58 13.38
C ASP A 106 1.45 3.46 14.52
N LYS A 107 0.64 3.67 15.54
CA LYS A 107 0.97 4.49 16.72
C LYS A 107 2.17 3.99 17.52
N TYR A 108 2.52 2.72 17.39
CA TYR A 108 3.66 2.09 18.08
C TYR A 108 4.96 2.11 17.29
N ILE A 109 4.92 2.51 16.01
CA ILE A 109 6.12 2.64 15.18
C ILE A 109 6.89 3.87 15.62
N ALA A 110 8.21 3.77 15.76
CA ALA A 110 9.06 4.90 16.13
C ALA A 110 9.02 5.99 15.05
N ALA A 111 9.01 7.27 15.45
CA ALA A 111 9.01 8.39 14.51
C ALA A 111 10.29 8.48 13.67
N SER A 112 11.40 7.90 14.16
CA SER A 112 12.66 7.76 13.42
C SER A 112 12.60 6.74 12.30
N THR A 113 11.74 5.72 12.43
CA THR A 113 11.53 4.67 11.42
C THR A 113 10.49 5.13 10.39
N TYR A 114 9.35 5.64 10.85
CA TYR A 114 8.32 6.17 9.97
C TYR A 114 7.74 7.47 10.54
N PRO A 115 7.84 8.61 9.82
CA PRO A 115 7.43 9.91 10.34
C PRO A 115 5.95 9.96 10.75
N VAL A 116 5.65 10.61 11.88
CA VAL A 116 4.27 10.77 12.37
C VAL A 116 3.41 11.55 11.37
N THR A 117 4.00 12.48 10.64
CA THR A 117 3.31 13.28 9.62
C THR A 117 2.81 12.46 8.43
N GLU A 118 3.43 11.31 8.15
CA GLU A 118 3.06 10.41 7.05
C GLU A 118 2.05 9.33 7.44
N ARG A 119 1.66 9.27 8.72
CA ARG A 119 0.69 8.32 9.25
C ARG A 119 -0.48 9.00 9.96
N GLN A 120 -0.93 10.12 9.41
CA GLN A 120 -2.09 10.86 9.92
C GLN A 120 -3.37 10.13 9.54
N TYR A 121 -3.94 9.42 10.51
CA TYR A 121 -5.18 8.68 10.34
C TYR A 121 -6.40 9.62 10.38
N SER A 122 -7.48 9.25 9.67
CA SER A 122 -8.76 9.96 9.72
C SER A 122 -9.63 9.40 10.84
N ASP A 123 -10.17 10.25 11.70
CA ASP A 123 -11.14 9.88 12.75
C ASP A 123 -12.47 9.34 12.19
N LYS A 124 -12.71 9.52 10.88
CA LYS A 124 -13.88 9.02 10.16
C LYS A 124 -13.65 7.61 9.56
N GLY A 125 -12.40 7.11 9.55
CA GLY A 125 -12.06 5.76 9.13
C GLY A 125 -12.43 4.71 10.18
N ILE A 126 -12.60 3.46 9.75
CA ILE A 126 -12.82 2.31 10.64
C ILE A 126 -11.82 1.21 10.29
N GLY A 127 -10.88 0.89 11.18
CA GLY A 127 -9.81 -0.04 10.89
C GLY A 127 -8.84 0.48 9.83
N ILE A 128 -8.25 -0.39 9.04
CA ILE A 128 -7.25 -0.02 8.03
C ILE A 128 -7.86 0.81 6.90
N VAL A 129 -7.19 1.89 6.53
CA VAL A 129 -7.57 2.75 5.40
C VAL A 129 -6.50 2.73 4.31
N SER A 130 -6.93 2.76 3.06
CA SER A 130 -6.06 2.93 1.89
C SER A 130 -5.64 4.37 1.72
N VAL A 131 -4.44 4.59 1.17
CA VAL A 131 -3.92 5.92 0.86
C VAL A 131 -3.41 5.96 -0.57
N PHE A 132 -3.77 7.02 -1.30
CA PHE A 132 -3.17 7.32 -2.60
C PHE A 132 -2.81 8.80 -2.72
N LYS A 133 -1.88 9.09 -3.64
CA LYS A 133 -1.49 10.44 -4.08
C LYS A 133 -1.29 10.38 -5.59
N LEU A 134 -1.87 11.33 -6.34
CA LEU A 134 -1.76 11.31 -7.79
C LEU A 134 -0.33 11.64 -8.23
N GLN A 135 0.25 12.71 -7.68
CA GLN A 135 1.62 13.08 -7.99
C GLN A 135 2.59 12.15 -7.29
N ARG A 136 3.33 11.37 -8.07
CA ARG A 136 4.41 10.52 -7.57
C ARG A 136 5.71 11.28 -7.63
N GLU A 137 6.49 11.22 -6.55
CA GLU A 137 7.85 11.77 -6.55
C GLU A 137 8.78 10.82 -7.31
N GLU A 138 9.49 11.38 -8.28
CA GLU A 138 10.54 10.65 -9.00
C GLU A 138 11.74 10.46 -8.07
N TYR A 139 12.23 9.23 -8.00
CA TYR A 139 13.45 8.91 -7.28
C TYR A 139 14.64 8.87 -8.25
N SER A 140 15.67 9.66 -7.97
CA SER A 140 16.90 9.66 -8.76
C SER A 140 17.81 8.51 -8.30
N TRP A 141 17.80 7.43 -9.05
CA TRP A 141 18.68 6.29 -8.80
C TRP A 141 20.14 6.66 -9.02
N ILE A 142 21.01 6.31 -8.06
CA ILE A 142 22.45 6.57 -8.14
C ILE A 142 23.12 5.55 -9.07
N ASN A 143 22.71 4.29 -9.00
CA ASN A 143 23.27 3.18 -9.75
C ASN A 143 22.28 2.70 -10.82
N THR A 144 22.26 3.38 -11.98
CA THR A 144 21.34 3.06 -13.09
C THR A 144 21.80 1.89 -13.95
N ASP A 145 23.11 1.61 -13.97
CA ASP A 145 23.72 0.60 -14.85
C ASP A 145 24.17 -0.66 -14.11
N PHE A 146 23.65 -0.89 -12.90
CA PHE A 146 23.98 -2.07 -12.13
C PHE A 146 23.59 -3.35 -12.88
N LYS A 147 24.55 -4.29 -12.97
CA LYS A 147 24.34 -5.64 -13.52
C LYS A 147 25.03 -6.65 -12.62
N ILE A 148 24.35 -7.75 -12.37
CA ILE A 148 24.97 -8.91 -11.72
C ILE A 148 26.06 -9.42 -12.67
N LYS A 149 27.31 -9.35 -12.23
CA LYS A 149 28.47 -9.76 -13.04
C LYS A 149 28.60 -11.28 -13.16
N ASP A 150 28.27 -11.99 -12.09
CA ASP A 150 28.41 -13.43 -11.97
C ASP A 150 27.32 -13.97 -11.04
N ALA A 151 26.24 -14.48 -11.64
CA ALA A 151 25.10 -15.01 -10.91
C ALA A 151 25.41 -16.37 -10.24
N ASP A 152 26.45 -17.07 -10.70
CA ASP A 152 26.81 -18.38 -10.16
C ASP A 152 27.66 -18.27 -8.87
N ASN A 153 28.22 -17.08 -8.59
CA ASN A 153 29.06 -16.79 -7.42
C ASN A 153 28.41 -15.78 -6.45
N LEU A 154 27.10 -15.88 -6.22
CA LEU A 154 26.43 -15.08 -5.22
C LEU A 154 26.73 -15.60 -3.81
N MET A 155 27.16 -14.69 -2.94
CA MET A 155 27.24 -14.86 -1.50
C MET A 155 26.03 -14.15 -0.88
N ILE A 156 24.97 -14.90 -0.66
CA ILE A 156 23.66 -14.37 -0.26
C ILE A 156 23.58 -14.32 1.26
N TYR A 157 23.14 -13.19 1.79
CA TYR A 157 22.78 -13.02 3.19
C TYR A 157 21.25 -12.84 3.29
N GLU A 158 20.57 -13.84 3.84
CA GLU A 158 19.14 -13.71 4.16
C GLU A 158 18.98 -12.85 5.41
N MET A 159 18.14 -11.81 5.33
CA MET A 159 18.02 -10.80 6.36
C MET A 159 16.56 -10.59 6.79
N LEU A 160 16.32 -10.75 8.09
CA LEU A 160 15.13 -10.23 8.75
C LEU A 160 15.45 -8.84 9.31
N LEU A 161 14.88 -7.78 8.72
CA LEU A 161 15.17 -6.39 9.12
C LEU A 161 14.95 -6.16 10.62
N ARG A 162 13.86 -6.69 11.19
CA ARG A 162 13.54 -6.58 12.62
C ARG A 162 14.68 -7.00 13.54
N ASP A 163 15.39 -8.06 13.19
CA ASP A 163 16.38 -8.70 14.09
C ASP A 163 17.82 -8.37 13.71
N PHE A 164 18.07 -7.68 12.60
CA PHE A 164 19.41 -7.45 12.07
C PHE A 164 20.19 -6.36 12.82
N THR A 165 19.49 -5.32 13.28
CA THR A 165 20.09 -4.22 14.04
C THR A 165 19.21 -3.85 15.23
N GLU A 166 19.77 -3.07 16.17
CA GLU A 166 19.03 -2.60 17.34
C GLU A 166 17.79 -1.76 16.98
N SER A 167 17.86 -0.98 15.88
CA SER A 167 16.70 -0.21 15.39
C SER A 167 15.63 -1.07 14.71
N GLY A 168 16.00 -2.26 14.22
CA GLY A 168 15.10 -3.20 13.56
C GLY A 168 14.48 -2.66 12.27
N ASP A 169 15.14 -1.70 11.61
CA ASP A 169 14.63 -1.00 10.45
C ASP A 169 15.66 -0.84 9.32
N LEU A 170 15.22 -0.27 8.20
CA LEU A 170 16.07 -0.03 7.04
C LEU A 170 17.21 0.94 7.31
N ASN A 171 17.04 1.92 8.21
CA ASN A 171 18.13 2.84 8.55
C ASN A 171 19.29 2.08 9.20
N GLY A 172 18.98 1.18 10.13
CA GLY A 172 19.99 0.32 10.74
C GLY A 172 20.65 -0.61 9.72
N ALA A 173 19.85 -1.21 8.82
CA ALA A 173 20.37 -2.10 7.78
C ALA A 173 21.30 -1.37 6.81
N ILE A 174 20.93 -0.16 6.35
CA ILE A 174 21.78 0.67 5.48
C ILE A 174 23.15 0.94 6.11
N GLN A 175 23.20 1.24 7.41
CA GLN A 175 24.45 1.50 8.14
C GLN A 175 25.37 0.25 8.24
N LYS A 176 24.84 -0.94 7.96
CA LYS A 176 25.59 -2.20 8.03
C LYS A 176 25.95 -2.78 6.65
N LEU A 177 25.63 -2.10 5.55
CA LEU A 177 25.94 -2.60 4.20
C LEU A 177 27.46 -2.74 4.00
N ASP A 178 28.27 -1.79 4.45
CA ASP A 178 29.75 -1.87 4.37
C ASP A 178 30.30 -3.08 5.16
N TYR A 179 29.70 -3.39 6.31
CA TYR A 179 30.06 -4.58 7.09
C TYR A 179 29.75 -5.86 6.32
N LEU A 180 28.57 -5.98 5.70
CA LEU A 180 28.22 -7.14 4.88
C LEU A 180 29.15 -7.27 3.67
N GLN A 181 29.47 -6.17 3.01
CA GLN A 181 30.44 -6.15 1.91
C GLN A 181 31.82 -6.61 2.36
N ALA A 182 32.30 -6.18 3.52
CA ALA A 182 33.58 -6.59 4.09
C ALA A 182 33.63 -8.10 4.45
N LEU A 183 32.47 -8.71 4.74
CA LEU A 183 32.35 -10.17 4.90
C LEU A 183 32.36 -10.93 3.57
N GLY A 184 32.35 -10.25 2.44
CA GLY A 184 32.27 -10.87 1.11
C GLY A 184 30.82 -11.14 0.64
N ILE A 185 29.82 -10.65 1.35
CA ILE A 185 28.42 -10.72 0.90
C ILE A 185 28.24 -9.81 -0.30
N ASN A 186 27.61 -10.31 -1.36
CA ASN A 186 27.36 -9.56 -2.59
C ASN A 186 25.89 -9.58 -3.03
N ALA A 187 25.04 -10.23 -2.25
CA ALA A 187 23.58 -10.21 -2.41
C ALA A 187 22.91 -10.27 -1.03
N VAL A 188 21.84 -9.51 -0.86
CA VAL A 188 20.97 -9.57 0.32
C VAL A 188 19.60 -10.08 -0.12
N GLU A 189 19.10 -11.11 0.54
CA GLU A 189 17.74 -11.61 0.40
C GLU A 189 16.95 -11.12 1.60
N LEU A 190 16.06 -10.15 1.38
CA LEU A 190 15.18 -9.68 2.46
C LEU A 190 14.06 -10.70 2.70
N MET A 191 13.86 -11.08 3.96
CA MET A 191 12.59 -11.71 4.34
C MET A 191 11.44 -10.76 4.01
N PRO A 192 10.18 -11.25 3.83
CA PRO A 192 9.11 -10.43 3.27
C PRO A 192 8.95 -9.08 3.96
N VAL A 193 8.80 -8.04 3.16
CA VAL A 193 8.77 -6.64 3.60
C VAL A 193 7.45 -5.95 3.32
N GLN A 194 6.47 -6.72 2.82
CA GLN A 194 5.11 -6.24 2.60
C GLN A 194 4.40 -6.04 3.93
N GLU A 195 3.41 -5.13 3.94
CA GLU A 195 2.59 -4.84 5.10
C GLU A 195 1.94 -6.11 5.66
N PHE A 196 2.27 -6.48 6.88
CA PHE A 196 1.77 -7.65 7.59
C PHE A 196 0.89 -7.24 8.78
N ASP A 197 0.22 -8.18 9.41
CA ASP A 197 -0.61 -7.94 10.58
C ASP A 197 0.24 -7.59 11.81
N GLY A 198 0.04 -6.39 12.37
CA GLY A 198 0.81 -5.85 13.49
C GLY A 198 2.19 -5.30 13.07
N ASN A 199 3.08 -5.08 14.06
CA ASN A 199 4.42 -4.52 13.83
C ASN A 199 5.55 -5.52 14.14
N ASN A 200 5.24 -6.78 14.36
CA ASN A 200 6.22 -7.78 14.78
C ASN A 200 5.96 -9.12 14.11
N SER A 201 6.57 -9.33 12.95
CA SER A 201 6.44 -10.55 12.16
C SER A 201 7.77 -10.89 11.46
N TRP A 202 7.85 -12.11 10.92
CA TRP A 202 8.84 -12.49 9.93
C TRP A 202 8.43 -12.06 8.51
N GLY A 203 7.20 -11.49 8.34
CA GLY A 203 6.68 -11.00 7.08
C GLY A 203 5.91 -12.05 6.26
N TYR A 204 5.81 -13.31 6.72
CA TYR A 204 5.12 -14.38 5.98
C TYR A 204 3.59 -14.41 6.17
N ASN A 205 3.04 -13.36 6.78
CA ASN A 205 1.60 -13.12 6.95
C ASN A 205 1.18 -11.77 6.35
N PRO A 206 1.50 -11.48 5.07
CA PRO A 206 1.20 -10.19 4.47
C PRO A 206 -0.31 -9.99 4.35
N CYS A 207 -0.77 -8.78 4.70
CA CYS A 207 -2.14 -8.32 4.56
C CYS A 207 -2.33 -7.50 3.28
N PHE A 208 -1.28 -6.73 2.87
CA PHE A 208 -1.27 -5.90 1.67
C PHE A 208 0.02 -6.14 0.88
N PHE A 209 -0.11 -6.86 -0.24
CA PHE A 209 1.04 -7.30 -1.03
C PHE A 209 1.78 -6.19 -1.77
N PHE A 210 1.15 -5.04 -1.98
CA PHE A 210 1.73 -3.90 -2.71
C PHE A 210 2.20 -2.78 -1.78
N ALA A 211 1.84 -2.81 -0.50
CA ALA A 211 2.32 -1.88 0.51
C ALA A 211 3.59 -2.39 1.17
N LEU A 212 4.54 -1.49 1.43
CA LEU A 212 5.72 -1.75 2.25
C LEU A 212 5.37 -1.57 3.73
N ASP A 213 5.87 -2.46 4.58
CA ASP A 213 5.61 -2.38 6.01
C ASP A 213 6.28 -1.17 6.65
N LYS A 214 5.49 -0.37 7.32
CA LYS A 214 5.91 0.88 7.97
C LYS A 214 6.85 0.64 9.16
N ALA A 215 6.79 -0.54 9.79
CA ALA A 215 7.69 -0.91 10.88
C ALA A 215 9.15 -1.01 10.41
N TYR A 216 9.37 -1.17 9.11
CA TYR A 216 10.72 -1.22 8.54
C TYR A 216 11.19 0.11 7.94
N GLY A 217 10.30 1.04 7.62
CA GLY A 217 10.67 2.34 7.10
C GLY A 217 9.79 2.85 5.98
N THR A 218 10.18 3.99 5.41
CA THR A 218 9.47 4.63 4.29
C THR A 218 9.87 4.03 2.94
N LYS A 219 9.07 4.30 1.91
CA LYS A 219 9.36 3.93 0.52
C LYS A 219 10.72 4.49 0.04
N GLU A 220 11.07 5.69 0.48
CA GLU A 220 12.36 6.34 0.18
C GLU A 220 13.53 5.61 0.83
N MET A 221 13.35 5.12 2.06
CA MET A 221 14.36 4.30 2.74
C MET A 221 14.61 2.98 1.99
N TYR A 222 13.56 2.33 1.49
CA TYR A 222 13.70 1.13 0.63
C TYR A 222 14.50 1.43 -0.63
N LYS A 223 14.15 2.50 -1.36
CA LYS A 223 14.88 2.92 -2.56
C LYS A 223 16.34 3.26 -2.27
N ARG A 224 16.60 3.85 -1.09
CA ARG A 224 17.97 4.15 -0.65
C ARG A 224 18.76 2.89 -0.27
N PHE A 225 18.08 1.86 0.24
CA PHE A 225 18.70 0.58 0.58
C PHE A 225 19.14 -0.18 -0.69
N ILE A 226 18.34 -0.09 -1.77
CA ILE A 226 18.64 -0.69 -3.08
C ILE A 226 19.78 0.06 -3.77
#